data_e9ce5184d9a6ee6b6a3c58a27fa7818c
#
_entry.id   e9ce5184d9a6ee6b6a3c58a27fa7818c
#
_cell.length_a   1.000
_cell.length_b   1.000
_cell.length_c   1.000
_cell.angle_alpha   90.00
_cell.angle_beta   90.00
_cell.angle_gamma   90.00
#
_symmetry.space_group_name_H-M   'P 1'
#
loop_
_entity.id
_entity.type
_entity.pdbx_description
1 polymer ?
#
loop_
_entity_poly.entity_id
_entity_poly.type
_entity_poly.pdbx_seq_one_letter_code
_entity_poly.pdbx_strand_id
1 'polypeptide(L)'
;MISRAEEPLAIYEIQSDGFQSPYAGETRETYGVVTAVGHQGFYLQDPKGDGDPRTSDGIYVYTGANGDAPKVGDGLRLSGRIEEFVAGGKETHNLSVTQLKSPKVHETIPNQPLPRAVVIGRKGRKPPGQWMFRPVKQQVDLNSTQSSDIRLDPQNYGLDFYES
;
A
#
# COMPACT_ATOMS: atom_id res chain seq x y z
N MET A 1 -23.28 16.05 -18.83
CA MET A 1 -22.47 16.11 -17.61
C MET A 1 -21.07 15.61 -17.98
N ILE A 2 -20.07 16.48 -17.94
CA ILE A 2 -18.68 16.09 -18.14
C ILE A 2 -18.26 15.45 -16.82
N SER A 3 -18.08 14.11 -16.80
CA SER A 3 -17.48 13.43 -15.67
C SER A 3 -16.07 14.01 -15.51
N ARG A 4 -15.84 14.73 -14.43
CA ARG A 4 -14.49 15.15 -14.05
C ARG A 4 -13.71 13.87 -13.81
N ALA A 5 -12.68 13.61 -14.62
CA ALA A 5 -11.77 12.51 -14.36
C ALA A 5 -11.24 12.73 -12.94
N GLU A 6 -11.41 11.73 -12.07
CA GLU A 6 -10.84 11.79 -10.73
C GLU A 6 -9.31 11.87 -10.89
N GLU A 7 -8.69 12.77 -10.15
CA GLU A 7 -7.23 12.88 -10.17
C GLU A 7 -6.61 11.59 -9.60
N PRO A 8 -5.47 11.15 -10.15
CA PRO A 8 -4.76 9.99 -9.61
C PRO A 8 -4.44 10.20 -8.12
N LEU A 9 -4.69 9.19 -7.32
CA LEU A 9 -4.32 9.20 -5.90
C LEU A 9 -2.83 8.90 -5.76
N ALA A 10 -2.16 9.54 -4.82
CA ALA A 10 -0.83 9.12 -4.41
C ALA A 10 -0.90 7.76 -3.68
N ILE A 11 0.19 6.99 -3.72
CA ILE A 11 0.23 5.66 -3.10
C ILE A 11 -0.01 5.76 -1.59
N TYR A 12 0.58 6.74 -0.91
CA TYR A 12 0.37 6.96 0.52
C TYR A 12 -1.08 7.33 0.88
N GLU A 13 -1.86 7.93 -0.03
CA GLU A 13 -3.29 8.17 0.18
C GLU A 13 -4.09 6.86 0.07
N ILE A 14 -3.69 5.97 -0.84
CA ILE A 14 -4.28 4.64 -0.97
C ILE A 14 -3.99 3.79 0.27
N GLN A 15 -2.74 3.82 0.75
CA GLN A 15 -2.30 3.07 1.93
C GLN A 15 -2.90 3.63 3.22
N SER A 16 -2.91 4.94 3.37
CA SER A 16 -3.30 5.66 4.60
C SER A 16 -2.39 5.35 5.80
N ASP A 17 -2.82 5.69 6.99
CA ASP A 17 -2.13 5.40 8.26
C ASP A 17 -2.85 4.32 9.09
N GLY A 18 -3.85 3.66 8.51
CA GLY A 18 -4.67 2.63 9.13
C GLY A 18 -4.23 1.20 8.79
N PHE A 19 -5.04 0.23 9.21
CA PHE A 19 -4.85 -1.19 8.88
C PHE A 19 -5.43 -1.59 7.53
N GLN A 20 -6.24 -0.72 6.95
CA GLN A 20 -6.88 -0.95 5.65
C GLN A 20 -6.98 0.34 4.89
N SER A 21 -6.91 0.23 3.57
CA SER A 21 -7.14 1.35 2.69
C SER A 21 -8.56 1.91 2.84
N PRO A 22 -8.71 3.23 2.93
CA PRO A 22 -10.03 3.87 2.89
C PRO A 22 -10.74 3.69 1.54
N TYR A 23 -10.00 3.26 0.51
CA TYR A 23 -10.49 3.02 -0.85
C TYR A 23 -10.66 1.53 -1.17
N ALA A 24 -10.61 0.65 -0.18
CA ALA A 24 -10.76 -0.80 -0.37
C ALA A 24 -12.03 -1.14 -1.15
N GLY A 25 -11.90 -1.93 -2.20
CA GLY A 25 -12.99 -2.30 -3.10
C GLY A 25 -13.23 -1.34 -4.27
N GLU A 26 -12.63 -0.17 -4.29
CA GLU A 26 -12.74 0.80 -5.37
C GLU A 26 -11.68 0.58 -6.45
N THR A 27 -11.94 1.08 -7.65
CA THR A 27 -10.93 1.17 -8.72
C THR A 27 -10.41 2.59 -8.76
N ARG A 28 -9.10 2.74 -8.53
CA ARG A 28 -8.44 4.04 -8.51
C ARG A 28 -7.24 4.07 -9.44
N GLU A 29 -6.88 5.25 -9.88
CA GLU A 29 -5.67 5.51 -10.65
C GLU A 29 -4.57 6.03 -9.73
N THR A 30 -3.34 5.56 -9.96
CA THR A 30 -2.16 6.02 -9.23
C THR A 30 -0.94 6.06 -10.15
N TYR A 31 0.15 6.62 -9.65
CA TYR A 31 1.45 6.69 -10.33
C TYR A 31 2.56 6.27 -9.36
N GLY A 32 3.58 5.61 -9.89
CA GLY A 32 4.79 5.29 -9.15
C GLY A 32 5.89 4.75 -10.04
N VAL A 33 7.05 4.48 -9.44
CA VAL A 33 8.20 3.85 -10.10
C VAL A 33 8.29 2.39 -9.66
N VAL A 34 8.48 1.49 -10.61
CA VAL A 34 8.67 0.05 -10.33
C VAL A 34 10.00 -0.15 -9.63
N THR A 35 9.96 -0.66 -8.41
CA THR A 35 11.14 -0.89 -7.56
C THR A 35 11.57 -2.35 -7.51
N ALA A 36 10.63 -3.28 -7.66
CA ALA A 36 10.92 -4.71 -7.73
C ALA A 36 9.86 -5.45 -8.55
N VAL A 37 10.23 -6.57 -9.15
CA VAL A 37 9.35 -7.44 -9.94
C VAL A 37 9.38 -8.83 -9.35
N GLY A 38 8.20 -9.39 -9.08
CA GLY A 38 8.01 -10.74 -8.56
C GLY A 38 7.33 -11.66 -9.58
N HIS A 39 7.03 -12.89 -9.15
CA HIS A 39 6.42 -13.91 -10.01
C HIS A 39 4.96 -13.58 -10.41
N GLN A 40 4.21 -12.91 -9.55
CA GLN A 40 2.77 -12.64 -9.76
C GLN A 40 2.43 -11.15 -9.73
N GLY A 41 3.44 -10.29 -9.80
CA GLY A 41 3.23 -8.85 -9.73
C GLY A 41 4.53 -8.08 -9.53
N PHE A 42 4.39 -6.84 -9.17
CA PHE A 42 5.52 -5.94 -8.97
C PHE A 42 5.22 -4.93 -7.86
N TYR A 43 6.26 -4.31 -7.35
CA TYR A 43 6.17 -3.23 -6.37
C TYR A 43 6.29 -1.89 -7.07
N LEU A 44 5.36 -1.00 -6.75
CA LEU A 44 5.31 0.36 -7.23
C LEU A 44 5.53 1.30 -6.04
N GLN A 45 6.38 2.29 -6.19
CA GLN A 45 6.66 3.25 -5.13
C GLN A 45 6.51 4.68 -5.64
N ASP A 46 5.86 5.54 -4.85
CA ASP A 46 5.84 6.98 -5.11
C ASP A 46 7.27 7.53 -5.07
N PRO A 47 7.74 8.21 -6.13
CA PRO A 47 9.13 8.69 -6.19
C PRO A 47 9.43 9.82 -5.20
N LYS A 48 8.42 10.52 -4.74
CA LYS A 48 8.54 11.66 -3.82
C LYS A 48 8.17 11.29 -2.38
N GLY A 49 7.08 10.52 -2.23
CA GLY A 49 6.46 10.26 -0.94
C GLY A 49 5.88 11.50 -0.27
N ASP A 50 5.24 11.32 0.87
CA ASP A 50 4.72 12.40 1.71
C ASP A 50 5.66 12.79 2.87
N GLY A 51 6.65 11.95 3.16
CA GLY A 51 7.56 12.10 4.28
C GLY A 51 6.93 11.75 5.64
N ASP A 52 5.70 11.24 5.67
CA ASP A 52 5.04 10.78 6.89
C ASP A 52 5.54 9.36 7.23
N PRO A 53 6.12 9.14 8.41
CA PRO A 53 6.55 7.80 8.81
C PRO A 53 5.40 6.84 9.14
N ARG A 54 4.15 7.29 9.12
CA ARG A 54 2.97 6.47 9.44
C ARG A 54 2.39 5.79 8.21
N THR A 55 2.65 6.34 7.03
CA THR A 55 2.13 5.85 5.75
C THR A 55 3.19 5.08 4.98
N SER A 56 2.76 4.26 4.02
CA SER A 56 3.63 3.62 3.04
C SER A 56 3.58 4.36 1.71
N ASP A 57 4.77 4.63 1.15
CA ASP A 57 4.90 5.16 -0.21
C ASP A 57 4.91 4.04 -1.26
N GLY A 58 4.83 2.78 -0.86
CA GLY A 58 4.89 1.60 -1.72
C GLY A 58 3.58 0.83 -1.74
N ILE A 59 3.30 0.15 -2.86
CA ILE A 59 2.14 -0.73 -3.00
C ILE A 59 2.49 -1.91 -3.90
N TYR A 60 1.97 -3.10 -3.56
CA TYR A 60 2.06 -4.27 -4.43
C TYR A 60 0.99 -4.22 -5.51
N VAL A 61 1.38 -4.50 -6.75
CA VAL A 61 0.48 -4.60 -7.90
C VAL A 61 0.41 -6.05 -8.36
N TYR A 62 -0.70 -6.71 -8.09
CA TYR A 62 -0.93 -8.11 -8.43
C TYR A 62 -1.42 -8.24 -9.88
N THR A 63 -0.64 -8.92 -10.73
CA THR A 63 -0.94 -9.18 -12.14
C THR A 63 -1.39 -10.61 -12.40
N GLY A 64 -1.22 -11.51 -11.43
CA GLY A 64 -1.37 -12.95 -11.63
C GLY A 64 -0.15 -13.56 -12.34
N ALA A 65 -0.16 -14.89 -12.50
CA ALA A 65 0.99 -15.64 -13.03
C ALA A 65 1.35 -15.35 -14.49
N ASN A 66 0.42 -14.80 -15.27
CA ASN A 66 0.59 -14.56 -16.73
C ASN A 66 0.55 -13.06 -17.08
N GLY A 67 0.65 -12.18 -16.09
CA GLY A 67 0.66 -10.74 -16.35
C GLY A 67 1.99 -10.27 -16.91
N ASP A 68 1.94 -9.29 -17.83
CA ASP A 68 3.13 -8.62 -18.32
C ASP A 68 3.83 -7.92 -17.15
N ALA A 69 5.12 -8.23 -16.98
CA ALA A 69 5.94 -7.61 -15.96
C ALA A 69 6.62 -6.36 -16.52
N PRO A 70 6.46 -5.20 -15.89
CA PRO A 70 7.23 -4.01 -16.21
C PRO A 70 8.70 -4.21 -15.80
N LYS A 71 9.55 -3.27 -16.18
CA LYS A 71 10.95 -3.27 -15.76
C LYS A 71 11.15 -2.40 -14.52
N VAL A 72 12.08 -2.79 -13.67
CA VAL A 72 12.54 -1.93 -12.58
C VAL A 72 13.04 -0.60 -13.17
N GLY A 73 12.56 0.50 -12.62
CA GLY A 73 12.81 1.86 -13.14
C GLY A 73 11.77 2.36 -14.15
N ASP A 74 10.76 1.57 -14.50
CA ASP A 74 9.64 2.11 -15.26
C ASP A 74 8.75 2.96 -14.33
N GLY A 75 8.46 4.19 -14.73
CA GLY A 75 7.41 5.01 -14.15
C GLY A 75 6.07 4.62 -14.79
N LEU A 76 5.12 4.19 -13.98
CA LEU A 76 3.83 3.74 -14.46
C LEU A 76 2.70 4.61 -13.94
N ARG A 77 1.81 5.03 -14.83
CA ARG A 77 0.47 5.51 -14.49
C ARG A 77 -0.51 4.40 -14.79
N LEU A 78 -1.20 3.92 -13.78
CA LEU A 78 -2.08 2.77 -13.91
C LEU A 78 -3.31 2.90 -13.02
N SER A 79 -4.38 2.23 -13.40
CA SER A 79 -5.54 2.01 -12.54
C SER A 79 -5.65 0.55 -12.15
N GLY A 80 -6.20 0.29 -10.97
CA GLY A 80 -6.46 -1.06 -10.48
C GLY A 80 -7.49 -1.04 -9.36
N ARG A 81 -8.05 -2.21 -9.08
CA ARG A 81 -8.95 -2.38 -7.92
C ARG A 81 -8.10 -2.50 -6.66
N ILE A 82 -8.38 -1.65 -5.69
CA ILE A 82 -7.76 -1.72 -4.38
C ILE A 82 -8.38 -2.89 -3.61
N GLU A 83 -7.55 -3.80 -3.15
CA GLU A 83 -7.94 -5.03 -2.46
C GLU A 83 -7.13 -5.20 -1.18
N GLU A 84 -7.82 -5.56 -0.10
CA GLU A 84 -7.21 -6.02 1.14
C GLU A 84 -6.97 -7.52 1.03
N PHE A 85 -5.75 -7.92 0.80
CA PHE A 85 -5.37 -9.31 0.64
C PHE A 85 -4.91 -9.91 1.96
N VAL A 86 -5.60 -10.96 2.43
CA VAL A 86 -5.20 -11.72 3.62
C VAL A 86 -4.50 -13.01 3.18
N ALA A 87 -3.20 -13.10 3.44
CA ALA A 87 -2.41 -14.27 3.08
C ALA A 87 -2.93 -15.53 3.80
N GLY A 88 -3.24 -16.56 3.01
CA GLY A 88 -3.84 -17.80 3.53
C GLY A 88 -5.35 -17.72 3.80
N GLY A 89 -5.98 -16.56 3.56
CA GLY A 89 -7.40 -16.35 3.75
C GLY A 89 -7.78 -15.86 5.16
N LYS A 90 -9.02 -15.45 5.31
CA LYS A 90 -9.53 -14.81 6.53
C LYS A 90 -9.41 -15.67 7.80
N GLU A 91 -9.41 -16.99 7.65
CA GLU A 91 -9.32 -17.94 8.77
C GLU A 91 -7.92 -17.98 9.42
N THR A 92 -6.91 -17.39 8.78
CA THR A 92 -5.56 -17.35 9.34
C THR A 92 -5.36 -16.29 10.40
N HIS A 93 -6.28 -15.32 10.49
CA HIS A 93 -6.16 -14.13 11.34
C HIS A 93 -4.90 -13.28 11.05
N ASN A 94 -4.29 -13.45 9.87
CA ASN A 94 -3.23 -12.55 9.41
C ASN A 94 -3.80 -11.17 9.11
N LEU A 95 -2.97 -10.15 9.25
CA LEU A 95 -3.31 -8.81 8.78
C LEU A 95 -3.42 -8.82 7.26
N SER A 96 -4.27 -7.96 6.72
CA SER A 96 -4.36 -7.75 5.28
C SER A 96 -3.19 -6.91 4.79
N VAL A 97 -2.87 -7.08 3.51
CA VAL A 97 -1.95 -6.20 2.78
C VAL A 97 -2.76 -5.50 1.70
N THR A 98 -2.67 -4.17 1.67
CA THR A 98 -3.30 -3.38 0.62
C THR A 98 -2.56 -3.58 -0.70
N GLN A 99 -3.28 -4.00 -1.74
CA GLN A 99 -2.70 -4.22 -3.07
C GLN A 99 -3.61 -3.66 -4.17
N LEU A 100 -3.01 -3.41 -5.34
CA LEU A 100 -3.76 -3.16 -6.58
C LEU A 100 -3.92 -4.47 -7.34
N LYS A 101 -5.15 -4.81 -7.72
CA LYS A 101 -5.50 -6.00 -8.50
C LYS A 101 -6.03 -5.63 -9.88
N SER A 102 -5.78 -6.50 -10.86
CA SER A 102 -6.22 -6.31 -12.24
C SER A 102 -5.77 -4.96 -12.81
N PRO A 103 -4.45 -4.67 -12.81
CA PRO A 103 -3.95 -3.38 -13.23
C PRO A 103 -4.21 -3.14 -14.72
N LYS A 104 -4.51 -1.89 -15.05
CA LYS A 104 -4.53 -1.37 -16.42
C LYS A 104 -3.52 -0.23 -16.51
N VAL A 105 -2.43 -0.46 -17.20
CA VAL A 105 -1.40 0.56 -17.45
C VAL A 105 -1.89 1.53 -18.50
N HIS A 106 -1.83 2.82 -18.20
CA HIS A 106 -2.22 3.92 -19.08
C HIS A 106 -0.99 4.60 -19.73
N GLU A 107 0.11 4.64 -18.97
CA GLU A 107 1.34 5.28 -19.41
C GLU A 107 2.56 4.57 -18.80
N THR A 108 3.63 4.47 -19.59
CA THR A 108 4.93 3.97 -19.14
C THR A 108 6.03 4.95 -19.55
N ILE A 109 6.79 5.42 -18.59
CA ILE A 109 7.94 6.30 -18.76
C ILE A 109 9.18 5.53 -18.31
N PRO A 110 10.02 5.03 -19.22
CA PRO A 110 11.16 4.20 -18.86
C PRO A 110 12.28 5.01 -18.20
N ASN A 111 13.18 4.29 -17.52
CA ASN A 111 14.42 4.82 -16.93
C ASN A 111 14.22 5.94 -15.91
N GLN A 112 13.17 5.85 -15.11
CA GLN A 112 12.99 6.75 -13.98
C GLN A 112 14.01 6.44 -12.87
N PRO A 113 14.51 7.46 -12.16
CA PRO A 113 15.36 7.23 -11.01
C PRO A 113 14.59 6.47 -9.93
N LEU A 114 15.24 5.46 -9.35
CA LEU A 114 14.64 4.71 -8.25
C LEU A 114 14.51 5.60 -7.01
N PRO A 115 13.38 5.52 -6.29
CA PRO A 115 13.24 6.11 -4.97
C PRO A 115 14.35 5.61 -4.02
N ARG A 116 14.68 6.43 -3.04
CA ARG A 116 15.68 6.02 -2.05
C ARG A 116 15.14 4.88 -1.19
N ALA A 117 15.91 3.80 -1.06
CA ALA A 117 15.54 2.70 -0.20
C ALA A 117 15.42 3.14 1.27
N VAL A 118 14.36 2.71 1.93
CA VAL A 118 14.18 2.91 3.38
C VAL A 118 14.99 1.85 4.12
N VAL A 119 15.88 2.30 4.99
CA VAL A 119 16.68 1.40 5.82
C VAL A 119 15.89 1.07 7.09
N ILE A 120 15.61 -0.21 7.30
CA ILE A 120 14.99 -0.71 8.53
C ILE A 120 16.10 -1.21 9.46
N GLY A 121 16.08 -0.77 10.74
CA GLY A 121 17.01 -1.21 11.75
C GLY A 121 17.73 -0.09 12.50
N ARG A 122 18.90 -0.41 13.09
CA ARG A 122 19.60 0.47 14.05
C ARG A 122 19.93 1.88 13.50
N LYS A 123 20.21 2.00 12.22
CA LYS A 123 20.59 3.28 11.57
C LYS A 123 19.46 3.85 10.69
N GLY A 124 18.28 3.31 10.79
CA GLY A 124 17.12 3.70 9.98
C GLY A 124 15.83 3.65 10.78
N ARG A 125 14.73 3.36 10.09
CA ARG A 125 13.41 3.23 10.69
C ARG A 125 13.38 1.98 11.61
N LYS A 126 12.93 2.16 12.83
CA LYS A 126 12.79 1.06 13.79
C LYS A 126 11.32 0.61 13.81
N PRO A 127 11.07 -0.71 13.76
CA PRO A 127 9.72 -1.21 14.02
C PRO A 127 9.23 -0.75 15.40
N PRO A 128 7.93 -0.52 15.56
CA PRO A 128 7.35 -0.18 16.85
C PRO A 128 7.70 -1.27 17.88
N GLY A 129 8.27 -0.86 19.00
CA GLY A 129 8.63 -1.77 20.11
C GLY A 129 7.57 -1.84 21.21
N GLN A 130 6.46 -1.14 21.05
CA GLN A 130 5.34 -1.04 22.00
C GLN A 130 4.02 -1.30 21.27
N TRP A 131 2.94 -1.31 22.03
CA TRP A 131 1.59 -1.43 21.49
C TRP A 131 1.31 -0.31 20.49
N MET A 132 0.98 -0.66 19.25
CA MET A 132 0.62 0.29 18.20
C MET A 132 -0.84 0.70 18.29
N PHE A 133 -1.66 -0.09 18.94
CA PHE A 133 -3.08 0.19 19.14
C PHE A 133 -3.53 -0.34 20.51
N ARG A 134 -4.62 0.23 21.01
CA ARG A 134 -5.32 -0.27 22.19
C ARG A 134 -6.74 -0.65 21.78
N PRO A 135 -7.16 -1.90 21.96
CA PRO A 135 -8.54 -2.26 21.70
C PRO A 135 -9.47 -1.50 22.64
N VAL A 136 -10.53 -0.95 22.10
CA VAL A 136 -11.60 -0.29 22.89
C VAL A 136 -12.57 -1.34 23.41
N LYS A 137 -12.67 -2.47 22.71
CA LYS A 137 -13.44 -3.65 23.10
C LYS A 137 -12.50 -4.84 23.36
N GLN A 138 -13.01 -5.84 24.06
CA GLN A 138 -12.22 -7.00 24.50
C GLN A 138 -11.75 -7.91 23.34
N GLN A 139 -12.44 -7.86 22.20
CA GLN A 139 -12.05 -8.53 20.95
C GLN A 139 -12.27 -7.56 19.78
N VAL A 140 -11.23 -7.35 19.00
CA VAL A 140 -11.25 -6.52 17.80
C VAL A 140 -10.67 -7.33 16.66
N ASP A 141 -11.41 -7.39 15.55
CA ASP A 141 -10.87 -7.82 14.28
C ASP A 141 -10.08 -6.66 13.67
N LEU A 142 -8.76 -6.80 13.59
CA LEU A 142 -7.87 -5.77 13.04
C LEU A 142 -8.09 -5.54 11.55
N ASN A 143 -8.66 -6.50 10.85
CA ASN A 143 -9.11 -6.37 9.46
C ASN A 143 -10.51 -5.76 9.34
N SER A 144 -11.09 -5.26 10.44
CA SER A 144 -12.34 -4.52 10.41
C SER A 144 -12.10 -3.11 9.90
N THR A 145 -12.88 -2.66 8.95
CA THR A 145 -12.86 -1.29 8.43
C THR A 145 -13.30 -0.23 9.46
N GLN A 146 -13.77 -0.66 10.61
CA GLN A 146 -14.26 0.22 11.67
C GLN A 146 -13.13 0.60 12.63
N SER A 147 -12.45 1.68 12.33
CA SER A 147 -11.44 2.27 13.22
C SER A 147 -11.97 2.69 14.59
N SER A 148 -13.30 2.76 14.78
CA SER A 148 -13.95 3.09 16.06
C SER A 148 -13.69 2.07 17.16
N ASP A 149 -13.34 0.84 16.82
CA ASP A 149 -13.10 -0.25 17.76
C ASP A 149 -11.64 -0.35 18.24
N ILE A 150 -10.75 0.40 17.62
CA ILE A 150 -9.34 0.48 17.96
C ILE A 150 -8.92 1.94 18.16
N ARG A 151 -8.03 2.15 19.12
CA ARG A 151 -7.38 3.43 19.32
C ARG A 151 -5.91 3.29 18.96
N LEU A 152 -5.50 3.92 17.87
CA LEU A 152 -4.10 3.97 17.47
C LEU A 152 -3.31 4.79 18.50
N ASP A 153 -2.14 4.30 18.86
CA ASP A 153 -1.20 5.06 19.67
C ASP A 153 -0.43 6.02 18.75
N PRO A 154 -0.62 7.34 18.89
CA PRO A 154 0.01 8.31 17.97
C PRO A 154 1.54 8.31 18.02
N GLN A 155 2.16 7.65 18.99
CA GLN A 155 3.61 7.52 19.07
C GLN A 155 4.16 6.25 18.39
N ASN A 156 3.28 5.32 18.03
CA ASN A 156 3.65 4.02 17.49
C ASN A 156 2.96 3.72 16.14
N TYR A 157 2.68 4.74 15.37
CA TYR A 157 2.17 4.59 13.99
C TYR A 157 3.16 3.91 13.06
N GLY A 158 2.69 3.48 11.94
CA GLY A 158 3.49 2.96 10.84
C GLY A 158 3.37 1.47 10.66
N LEU A 159 2.25 0.86 11.10
CA LEU A 159 1.98 -0.54 10.81
C LEU A 159 1.89 -0.77 9.31
N ASP A 160 1.18 0.09 8.61
CA ASP A 160 1.00 0.03 7.16
C ASP A 160 2.34 0.02 6.40
N PHE A 161 3.32 0.79 6.85
CA PHE A 161 4.67 0.76 6.29
C PHE A 161 5.32 -0.62 6.40
N TYR A 162 5.02 -1.41 7.44
CA TYR A 162 5.62 -2.73 7.66
C TYR A 162 4.79 -3.86 7.08
N GLU A 163 3.57 -3.59 6.67
CA GLU A 163 2.69 -4.52 5.98
C GLU A 163 2.91 -4.54 4.47
N SER A 164 3.24 -3.39 3.89
CA SER A 164 3.35 -3.17 2.43
C SER A 164 4.74 -3.53 1.81
#